data_88e18e85dbb843db956d18e68f450bd7
#
_entry.id   88e18e85dbb843db956d18e68f450bd7
#
_cell.length_a   1.000
_cell.length_b   1.000
_cell.length_c   1.000
_cell.angle_alpha   90.00
_cell.angle_beta   90.00
_cell.angle_gamma   90.00
#
_symmetry.space_group_name_H-M   'P 1'
#
loop_
_entity.id
_entity.type
_entity.pdbx_description
1 polymer ?
#
loop_
_entity_poly.entity_id
_entity_poly.type
_entity_poly.pdbx_seq_one_letter_code
_entity_poly.pdbx_strand_id
1 'polypeptide(L)'
;QSMMLTYILLGAIVRPLVMGTRTQEVGGMINDGSLSNYLIRPMNIFRFFFSRDIGDKTLNILFAVVEIALLLFFLRPPIFLQANGLILFFTAVSLLIGMMIFFYFSLLLSFLGFWSPDVWAPRFLSFVLAEFFTGILFPLDILPAPLFLLSKLLPFSYFIYFPLKVYLGQLQMSSILTGIFVGFLWIGGMKFLASLFWKKGLRVYAAEGR
;
A
#
# COMPACT_ATOMS: atom_id res chain seq x y z
N GLN A 1 10.98 -25.22 2.46
CA GLN A 1 10.73 -24.90 1.03
C GLN A 1 9.29 -24.42 0.80
N SER A 2 8.26 -25.13 1.33
CA SER A 2 6.85 -24.73 1.15
C SER A 2 6.52 -23.32 1.66
N MET A 3 7.02 -22.92 2.84
CA MET A 3 6.79 -21.57 3.39
C MET A 3 7.39 -20.46 2.52
N MET A 4 8.56 -20.68 1.92
CA MET A 4 9.19 -19.69 1.05
C MET A 4 8.43 -19.55 -0.27
N LEU A 5 8.00 -20.66 -0.86
CA LEU A 5 7.13 -20.64 -2.05
C LEU A 5 5.81 -19.92 -1.75
N THR A 6 5.19 -20.21 -0.61
CA THR A 6 3.97 -19.53 -0.17
C THR A 6 4.20 -18.03 -0.01
N TYR A 7 5.32 -17.61 0.59
CA TYR A 7 5.68 -16.19 0.74
C TYR A 7 5.76 -15.49 -0.62
N ILE A 8 6.46 -16.08 -1.59
CA ILE A 8 6.65 -15.50 -2.94
C ILE A 8 5.31 -15.42 -3.67
N LEU A 9 4.54 -16.51 -3.68
CA LEU A 9 3.23 -16.55 -4.37
C LEU A 9 2.22 -15.57 -3.78
N LEU A 10 2.09 -15.55 -2.45
CA LEU A 10 1.22 -14.60 -1.78
C LEU A 10 1.71 -13.16 -1.94
N GLY A 11 3.03 -12.94 -1.96
CA GLY A 11 3.61 -11.63 -2.24
C GLY A 11 3.20 -11.09 -3.60
N ALA A 12 3.20 -11.93 -4.63
CA ALA A 12 2.75 -11.57 -5.98
C ALA A 12 1.28 -11.16 -6.02
N ILE A 13 0.43 -11.81 -5.21
CA ILE A 13 -1.01 -11.51 -5.11
C ILE A 13 -1.28 -10.28 -4.23
N VAL A 14 -0.60 -10.18 -3.09
CA VAL A 14 -0.77 -9.08 -2.12
C VAL A 14 -0.26 -7.76 -2.70
N ARG A 15 0.78 -7.77 -3.53
CA ARG A 15 1.35 -6.57 -4.14
C ARG A 15 0.32 -5.74 -4.92
N PRO A 16 -0.37 -6.24 -5.96
CA PRO A 16 -1.38 -5.47 -6.67
C PRO A 16 -2.57 -5.09 -5.77
N LEU A 17 -2.91 -5.93 -4.80
CA LEU A 17 -3.98 -5.65 -3.86
C LEU A 17 -3.67 -4.46 -2.94
N VAL A 18 -2.46 -4.38 -2.40
CA VAL A 18 -2.06 -3.30 -1.49
C VAL A 18 -1.59 -2.08 -2.25
N MET A 19 -0.72 -2.26 -3.27
CA MET A 19 -0.04 -1.19 -3.98
C MET A 19 -0.77 -0.75 -5.27
N GLY A 20 -1.79 -1.49 -5.72
CA GLY A 20 -2.66 -1.05 -6.80
C GLY A 20 -3.58 0.09 -6.35
N THR A 21 -3.43 1.29 -6.95
CA THR A 21 -4.24 2.46 -6.62
C THR A 21 -4.29 3.43 -7.79
N ARG A 22 -5.43 4.09 -7.99
CA ARG A 22 -5.59 5.20 -8.94
C ARG A 22 -5.26 6.56 -8.36
N THR A 23 -4.86 6.65 -7.11
CA THR A 23 -4.45 7.94 -6.55
C THR A 23 -3.29 8.57 -7.31
N GLN A 24 -2.58 7.79 -8.14
CA GLN A 24 -1.54 8.28 -9.05
C GLN A 24 -2.07 9.30 -10.07
N GLU A 25 -3.31 9.15 -10.53
CA GLU A 25 -3.96 10.05 -11.50
C GLU A 25 -4.14 11.46 -10.92
N VAL A 26 -4.21 11.59 -9.58
CA VAL A 26 -4.43 12.88 -8.92
C VAL A 26 -3.31 13.88 -9.24
N GLY A 27 -2.08 13.43 -9.40
CA GLY A 27 -0.97 14.30 -9.83
C GLY A 27 -1.19 14.88 -11.22
N GLY A 28 -1.68 14.07 -12.17
CA GLY A 28 -2.09 14.53 -13.49
C GLY A 28 -3.24 15.55 -13.43
N MET A 29 -4.29 15.24 -12.64
CA MET A 29 -5.44 16.15 -12.45
C MET A 29 -5.04 17.52 -11.86
N ILE A 30 -3.98 17.56 -11.06
CA ILE A 30 -3.44 18.83 -10.54
C ILE A 30 -2.75 19.60 -11.68
N ASN A 31 -1.94 18.92 -12.49
CA ASN A 31 -1.13 19.54 -13.52
C ASN A 31 -1.96 20.01 -14.73
N ASP A 32 -3.00 19.28 -15.12
CA ASP A 32 -3.90 19.63 -16.25
C ASP A 32 -5.07 20.54 -15.83
N GLY A 33 -5.17 20.90 -14.55
CA GLY A 33 -6.23 21.78 -14.03
C GLY A 33 -7.58 21.08 -13.81
N SER A 34 -7.74 19.81 -14.22
CA SER A 34 -9.03 19.08 -14.12
C SER A 34 -9.47 18.81 -12.68
N LEU A 35 -8.57 18.96 -11.70
CA LEU A 35 -8.91 18.90 -10.29
C LEU A 35 -9.99 19.92 -9.90
N SER A 36 -10.05 21.09 -10.56
CA SER A 36 -11.06 22.11 -10.37
C SER A 36 -12.48 21.57 -10.50
N ASN A 37 -12.73 20.64 -11.45
CA ASN A 37 -14.03 20.00 -11.64
C ASN A 37 -14.54 19.20 -10.43
N TYR A 38 -13.63 18.79 -9.57
CA TYR A 38 -13.94 18.07 -8.33
C TYR A 38 -14.07 19.02 -7.14
N LEU A 39 -13.31 20.14 -7.16
CA LEU A 39 -13.32 21.12 -6.07
C LEU A 39 -14.64 21.92 -6.00
N ILE A 40 -15.32 22.14 -7.13
CA ILE A 40 -16.63 22.83 -7.17
C ILE A 40 -17.78 21.96 -6.64
N ARG A 41 -17.58 20.66 -6.49
CA ARG A 41 -18.61 19.74 -5.99
C ARG A 41 -18.61 19.74 -4.46
N PRO A 42 -19.80 19.74 -3.80
CA PRO A 42 -19.90 19.71 -2.35
C PRO A 42 -19.61 18.31 -1.79
N MET A 43 -18.37 17.81 -1.96
CA MET A 43 -17.96 16.49 -1.52
C MET A 43 -16.57 16.53 -0.86
N ASN A 44 -16.33 15.57 0.04
CA ASN A 44 -15.02 15.40 0.63
C ASN A 44 -14.11 14.66 -0.35
N ILE A 45 -13.07 15.35 -0.85
CA ILE A 45 -12.17 14.85 -1.90
C ILE A 45 -11.42 13.58 -1.48
N PHE A 46 -11.01 13.48 -0.19
CA PHE A 46 -10.36 12.28 0.33
C PHE A 46 -11.30 11.07 0.34
N ARG A 47 -12.58 11.27 0.70
CA ARG A 47 -13.58 10.20 0.65
C ARG A 47 -13.85 9.78 -0.79
N PHE A 48 -13.88 10.71 -1.71
CA PHE A 48 -14.07 10.41 -3.13
C PHE A 48 -12.92 9.54 -3.67
N PHE A 49 -11.67 9.94 -3.49
CA PHE A 49 -10.52 9.14 -3.93
C PHE A 49 -10.45 7.78 -3.22
N PHE A 50 -10.81 7.73 -1.95
CA PHE A 50 -10.87 6.49 -1.20
C PHE A 50 -11.95 5.53 -1.74
N SER A 51 -13.14 6.04 -2.08
CA SER A 51 -14.20 5.21 -2.68
C SER A 51 -13.78 4.63 -4.04
N ARG A 52 -13.07 5.42 -4.87
CA ARG A 52 -12.49 4.93 -6.12
C ARG A 52 -11.45 3.84 -5.87
N ASP A 53 -10.58 4.04 -4.90
CA ASP A 53 -9.55 3.07 -4.53
C ASP A 53 -10.15 1.75 -4.04
N ILE A 54 -11.21 1.79 -3.24
CA ILE A 54 -11.96 0.60 -2.82
C ILE A 54 -12.56 -0.13 -4.03
N GLY A 55 -13.16 0.60 -4.97
CA GLY A 55 -13.73 0.00 -6.18
C GLY A 55 -12.68 -0.80 -6.97
N ASP A 56 -11.50 -0.23 -7.18
CA ASP A 56 -10.39 -0.92 -7.88
C ASP A 56 -9.87 -2.11 -7.09
N LYS A 57 -9.72 -1.98 -5.77
CA LYS A 57 -9.29 -3.09 -4.92
C LYS A 57 -10.29 -4.24 -4.92
N THR A 58 -11.59 -3.95 -5.00
CA THR A 58 -12.63 -4.99 -5.13
C THR A 58 -12.47 -5.78 -6.42
N LEU A 59 -12.20 -5.09 -7.55
CA LEU A 59 -11.90 -5.76 -8.81
C LEU A 59 -10.62 -6.57 -8.73
N ASN A 60 -9.56 -6.03 -8.14
CA ASN A 60 -8.29 -6.74 -7.95
C ASN A 60 -8.45 -8.00 -7.10
N ILE A 61 -9.30 -7.97 -6.07
CA ILE A 61 -9.62 -9.15 -5.25
C ILE A 61 -10.32 -10.23 -6.10
N LEU A 62 -11.30 -9.83 -6.93
CA LEU A 62 -11.98 -10.78 -7.82
C LEU A 62 -11.00 -11.44 -8.78
N PHE A 63 -10.11 -10.67 -9.41
CA PHE A 63 -9.07 -11.23 -10.28
C PHE A 63 -8.09 -12.12 -9.51
N ALA A 64 -7.65 -11.72 -8.31
CA ALA A 64 -6.76 -12.50 -7.48
C ALA A 64 -7.37 -13.87 -7.10
N VAL A 65 -8.67 -13.93 -6.82
CA VAL A 65 -9.36 -15.21 -6.54
C VAL A 65 -9.31 -16.13 -7.75
N VAL A 66 -9.55 -15.60 -8.95
CA VAL A 66 -9.47 -16.38 -10.20
C VAL A 66 -8.03 -16.84 -10.45
N GLU A 67 -7.07 -15.94 -10.29
CA GLU A 67 -5.64 -16.23 -10.47
C GLU A 67 -5.17 -17.35 -9.53
N ILE A 68 -5.51 -17.25 -8.24
CA ILE A 68 -5.20 -18.29 -7.24
C ILE A 68 -5.85 -19.62 -7.64
N ALA A 69 -7.13 -19.61 -8.03
CA ALA A 69 -7.84 -20.82 -8.41
C ALA A 69 -7.17 -21.51 -9.60
N LEU A 70 -6.81 -20.76 -10.65
CA LEU A 70 -6.09 -21.26 -11.81
C LEU A 70 -4.71 -21.80 -11.45
N LEU A 71 -3.96 -21.06 -10.63
CA LEU A 71 -2.65 -21.47 -10.17
C LEU A 71 -2.69 -22.79 -9.39
N LEU A 72 -3.64 -22.92 -8.48
CA LEU A 72 -3.83 -24.16 -7.70
C LEU A 72 -4.28 -25.31 -8.58
N PHE A 73 -5.13 -25.07 -9.58
CA PHE A 73 -5.63 -26.08 -10.48
C PHE A 73 -4.53 -26.64 -11.39
N PHE A 74 -3.72 -25.76 -12.02
CA PHE A 74 -2.73 -26.17 -13.01
C PHE A 74 -1.38 -26.56 -12.38
N LEU A 75 -0.87 -25.80 -11.43
CA LEU A 75 0.49 -25.99 -10.90
C LEU A 75 0.53 -26.84 -9.64
N ARG A 76 -0.56 -26.90 -8.86
CA ARG A 76 -0.64 -27.61 -7.56
C ARG A 76 0.61 -27.41 -6.70
N PRO A 77 1.07 -26.18 -6.50
CA PRO A 77 2.29 -25.91 -5.75
C PRO A 77 2.11 -26.37 -4.29
N PRO A 78 3.19 -26.83 -3.63
CA PRO A 78 3.16 -27.17 -2.21
C PRO A 78 3.08 -25.90 -1.36
N ILE A 79 1.88 -25.32 -1.26
CA ILE A 79 1.64 -24.10 -0.47
C ILE A 79 1.24 -24.43 0.96
N PHE A 80 1.65 -23.57 1.89
CA PHE A 80 1.21 -23.60 3.26
C PHE A 80 -0.16 -22.90 3.37
N LEU A 81 -1.18 -23.62 3.80
CA LEU A 81 -2.51 -23.06 4.08
C LEU A 81 -2.64 -22.82 5.59
N GLN A 82 -2.91 -21.58 5.96
CA GLN A 82 -3.16 -21.21 7.34
C GLN A 82 -4.56 -21.63 7.77
N ALA A 83 -4.66 -22.50 8.76
CA ALA A 83 -5.93 -22.99 9.29
C ALA A 83 -6.39 -22.23 10.55
N ASN A 84 -5.52 -21.45 11.19
CA ASN A 84 -5.86 -20.71 12.41
C ASN A 84 -6.65 -19.45 12.09
N GLY A 85 -7.95 -19.44 12.45
CA GLY A 85 -8.85 -18.30 12.20
C GLY A 85 -8.40 -16.99 12.83
N LEU A 86 -7.75 -17.05 14.01
CA LEU A 86 -7.23 -15.84 14.67
C LEU A 86 -6.07 -15.22 13.86
N ILE A 87 -5.18 -16.04 13.33
CA ILE A 87 -4.09 -15.57 12.46
C ILE A 87 -4.64 -15.00 11.16
N LEU A 88 -5.65 -15.64 10.56
CA LEU A 88 -6.32 -15.12 9.36
C LEU A 88 -6.97 -13.76 9.62
N PHE A 89 -7.61 -13.58 10.78
CA PHE A 89 -8.16 -12.29 11.18
C PHE A 89 -7.07 -11.21 11.28
N PHE A 90 -5.96 -11.48 11.98
CA PHE A 90 -4.86 -10.52 12.07
C PHE A 90 -4.17 -10.28 10.72
N THR A 91 -4.12 -11.26 9.84
CA THR A 91 -3.66 -11.08 8.47
C THR A 91 -4.55 -10.10 7.71
N ALA A 92 -5.86 -10.26 7.77
CA ALA A 92 -6.81 -9.34 7.13
C ALA A 92 -6.66 -7.91 7.67
N VAL A 93 -6.54 -7.75 9.01
CA VAL A 93 -6.30 -6.44 9.63
C VAL A 93 -4.99 -5.83 9.15
N SER A 94 -3.91 -6.61 9.08
CA SER A 94 -2.60 -6.11 8.62
C SER A 94 -2.60 -5.73 7.14
N LEU A 95 -3.33 -6.45 6.28
CA LEU A 95 -3.54 -6.08 4.88
C LEU A 95 -4.30 -4.75 4.76
N LEU A 96 -5.37 -4.57 5.53
CA LEU A 96 -6.11 -3.30 5.55
C LEU A 96 -5.22 -2.13 5.99
N ILE A 97 -4.36 -2.33 6.99
CA ILE A 97 -3.38 -1.34 7.44
C ILE A 97 -2.43 -0.99 6.29
N GLY A 98 -1.86 -1.99 5.62
CA GLY A 98 -0.96 -1.79 4.48
C GLY A 98 -1.63 -1.00 3.35
N MET A 99 -2.87 -1.36 2.99
CA MET A 99 -3.67 -0.63 1.97
C MET A 99 -3.88 0.83 2.36
N MET A 100 -4.22 1.11 3.63
CA MET A 100 -4.43 2.48 4.11
C MET A 100 -3.15 3.31 4.10
N ILE A 101 -2.03 2.74 4.55
CA ILE A 101 -0.74 3.43 4.53
C ILE A 101 -0.36 3.74 3.08
N PHE A 102 -0.48 2.77 2.17
CA PHE A 102 -0.14 2.96 0.76
C PHE A 102 -1.04 3.99 0.08
N PHE A 103 -2.34 3.98 0.37
CA PHE A 103 -3.29 4.98 -0.15
C PHE A 103 -2.85 6.41 0.18
N TYR A 104 -2.58 6.70 1.46
CA TYR A 104 -2.12 8.05 1.86
C TYR A 104 -0.72 8.36 1.36
N PHE A 105 0.19 7.38 1.32
CA PHE A 105 1.53 7.55 0.74
C PHE A 105 1.46 7.91 -0.74
N SER A 106 0.65 7.21 -1.53
CA SER A 106 0.47 7.49 -2.95
C SER A 106 -0.21 8.84 -3.20
N LEU A 107 -1.20 9.23 -2.37
CA LEU A 107 -1.78 10.58 -2.41
C LEU A 107 -0.74 11.66 -2.11
N LEU A 108 0.10 11.44 -1.10
CA LEU A 108 1.17 12.39 -0.74
C LEU A 108 2.10 12.65 -1.92
N LEU A 109 2.52 11.59 -2.62
CA LEU A 109 3.34 11.70 -3.83
C LEU A 109 2.59 12.44 -4.96
N SER A 110 1.29 12.21 -5.11
CA SER A 110 0.47 12.88 -6.12
C SER A 110 0.33 14.38 -5.84
N PHE A 111 0.26 14.77 -4.56
CA PHE A 111 0.16 16.17 -4.17
C PHE A 111 1.44 16.97 -4.45
N LEU A 112 2.57 16.31 -4.74
CA LEU A 112 3.76 17.01 -5.26
C LEU A 112 3.46 17.74 -6.58
N GLY A 113 2.45 17.31 -7.33
CA GLY A 113 1.95 18.00 -8.53
C GLY A 113 1.54 19.45 -8.32
N PHE A 114 1.22 19.87 -7.09
CA PHE A 114 0.95 21.28 -6.78
C PHE A 114 2.18 22.19 -6.96
N TRP A 115 3.39 21.62 -6.83
CA TRP A 115 4.65 22.38 -6.90
C TRP A 115 5.53 22.00 -8.08
N SER A 116 5.34 20.82 -8.65
CA SER A 116 6.14 20.32 -9.78
C SER A 116 5.24 19.81 -10.89
N PRO A 117 5.48 20.21 -12.16
CA PRO A 117 4.78 19.65 -13.30
C PRO A 117 5.13 18.19 -13.55
N ASP A 118 6.33 17.76 -13.12
CA ASP A 118 6.78 16.38 -13.21
C ASP A 118 6.74 15.71 -11.83
N VAL A 119 5.78 14.81 -11.65
CA VAL A 119 5.64 13.96 -10.46
C VAL A 119 6.18 12.55 -10.70
N TRP A 120 6.59 12.24 -11.94
CA TRP A 120 7.04 10.89 -12.27
C TRP A 120 8.37 10.54 -11.59
N ALA A 121 9.36 11.42 -11.66
CA ALA A 121 10.68 11.16 -11.11
C ALA A 121 10.67 10.93 -9.58
N PRO A 122 10.09 11.81 -8.74
CA PRO A 122 10.00 11.56 -7.30
C PRO A 122 9.14 10.33 -6.96
N ARG A 123 8.11 10.04 -7.75
CA ARG A 123 7.29 8.85 -7.59
C ARG A 123 8.07 7.58 -7.90
N PHE A 124 8.80 7.56 -9.02
CA PHE A 124 9.63 6.41 -9.41
C PHE A 124 10.69 6.10 -8.34
N LEU A 125 11.42 7.12 -7.88
CA LEU A 125 12.42 6.94 -6.82
C LEU A 125 11.79 6.41 -5.53
N SER A 126 10.66 6.97 -5.13
CA SER A 126 9.93 6.52 -3.94
C SER A 126 9.42 5.08 -4.08
N PHE A 127 9.01 4.70 -5.29
CA PHE A 127 8.55 3.35 -5.59
C PHE A 127 9.70 2.33 -5.51
N VAL A 128 10.87 2.65 -6.10
CA VAL A 128 12.06 1.77 -6.03
C VAL A 128 12.51 1.57 -4.59
N LEU A 129 12.55 2.65 -3.78
CA LEU A 129 12.88 2.56 -2.37
C LEU A 129 11.83 1.73 -1.60
N ALA A 130 10.55 1.95 -1.90
CA ALA A 130 9.47 1.18 -1.30
C ALA A 130 9.61 -0.30 -1.63
N GLU A 131 9.82 -0.68 -2.89
CA GLU A 131 9.96 -2.09 -3.31
C GLU A 131 11.07 -2.81 -2.56
N PHE A 132 12.20 -2.16 -2.33
CA PHE A 132 13.29 -2.73 -1.56
C PHE A 132 12.88 -3.05 -0.12
N PHE A 133 12.13 -2.15 0.53
CA PHE A 133 11.72 -2.28 1.94
C PHE A 133 10.34 -2.93 2.15
N THR A 134 9.62 -3.30 1.08
CA THR A 134 8.36 -4.06 1.20
C THR A 134 8.58 -5.53 1.50
N GLY A 135 9.77 -6.06 1.20
CA GLY A 135 10.07 -7.49 1.34
C GLY A 135 9.56 -8.35 0.17
N ILE A 136 9.17 -7.75 -0.97
CA ILE A 136 8.70 -8.52 -2.14
C ILE A 136 9.85 -9.18 -2.90
N LEU A 137 10.98 -8.49 -3.03
CA LEU A 137 12.16 -9.01 -3.74
C LEU A 137 12.82 -10.16 -2.96
N PHE A 138 12.81 -10.05 -1.65
CA PHE A 138 13.33 -11.04 -0.71
C PHE A 138 12.75 -10.79 0.69
N PRO A 139 12.61 -11.82 1.52
CA PRO A 139 12.20 -11.63 2.92
C PRO A 139 13.19 -10.71 3.64
N LEU A 140 12.68 -9.69 4.36
CA LEU A 140 13.53 -8.69 5.02
C LEU A 140 14.45 -9.27 6.10
N ASP A 141 14.16 -10.49 6.58
CA ASP A 141 14.96 -11.20 7.59
C ASP A 141 16.39 -11.51 7.12
N ILE A 142 16.65 -11.53 5.80
CA ILE A 142 18.00 -11.80 5.27
C ILE A 142 18.89 -10.57 5.25
N LEU A 143 18.30 -9.38 5.53
CA LEU A 143 19.06 -8.13 5.58
C LEU A 143 20.00 -8.11 6.79
N PRO A 144 21.16 -7.43 6.68
CA PRO A 144 21.99 -7.12 7.83
C PRO A 144 21.20 -6.38 8.91
N ALA A 145 21.52 -6.61 10.18
CA ALA A 145 20.76 -6.11 11.32
C ALA A 145 20.43 -4.59 11.26
N PRO A 146 21.31 -3.67 10.84
CA PRO A 146 20.98 -2.25 10.73
C PRO A 146 19.89 -1.97 9.68
N LEU A 147 19.96 -2.62 8.50
CA LEU A 147 18.98 -2.45 7.43
C LEU A 147 17.63 -3.09 7.79
N PHE A 148 17.65 -4.22 8.47
CA PHE A 148 16.44 -4.84 8.98
C PHE A 148 15.75 -3.98 10.03
N LEU A 149 16.50 -3.36 10.95
CA LEU A 149 15.94 -2.42 11.92
C LEU A 149 15.34 -1.19 11.21
N LEU A 150 16.05 -0.64 10.23
CA LEU A 150 15.55 0.47 9.41
C LEU A 150 14.25 0.09 8.69
N SER A 151 14.16 -1.11 8.09
CA SER A 151 12.96 -1.58 7.40
C SER A 151 11.74 -1.67 8.33
N LYS A 152 11.94 -2.04 9.60
CA LYS A 152 10.88 -2.07 10.62
C LYS A 152 10.40 -0.69 11.04
N LEU A 153 11.29 0.32 10.99
CA LEU A 153 10.94 1.71 11.28
C LEU A 153 10.18 2.37 10.14
N LEU A 154 10.34 1.90 8.90
CA LEU A 154 9.69 2.47 7.73
C LEU A 154 8.28 1.89 7.51
N PRO A 155 7.35 2.65 6.93
CA PRO A 155 6.00 2.17 6.66
C PRO A 155 5.92 1.09 5.58
N PHE A 156 6.97 0.91 4.78
CA PHE A 156 6.98 0.06 3.59
C PHE A 156 6.87 -1.43 3.92
N SER A 157 7.41 -1.87 5.05
CA SER A 157 7.29 -3.26 5.52
C SER A 157 5.84 -3.69 5.76
N TYR A 158 4.92 -2.75 5.99
CA TYR A 158 3.49 -3.00 6.17
C TYR A 158 2.76 -3.34 4.86
N PHE A 159 3.36 -3.08 3.69
CA PHE A 159 2.70 -3.35 2.42
C PHE A 159 2.65 -4.85 2.11
N ILE A 160 3.73 -5.59 2.37
CA ILE A 160 3.84 -7.00 2.00
C ILE A 160 4.45 -7.84 3.14
N TYR A 161 5.62 -7.46 3.66
CA TYR A 161 6.36 -8.27 4.62
C TYR A 161 5.56 -8.58 5.90
N PHE A 162 5.02 -7.56 6.56
CA PHE A 162 4.31 -7.74 7.82
C PHE A 162 3.05 -8.62 7.68
N PRO A 163 2.12 -8.36 6.71
CA PRO A 163 0.97 -9.23 6.49
C PRO A 163 1.35 -10.67 6.19
N LEU A 164 2.38 -10.91 5.38
CA LEU A 164 2.81 -12.26 5.04
C LEU A 164 3.45 -12.99 6.20
N LYS A 165 4.23 -12.29 7.04
CA LYS A 165 4.79 -12.87 8.27
C LYS A 165 3.71 -13.25 9.29
N VAL A 166 2.65 -12.43 9.38
CA VAL A 166 1.47 -12.77 10.19
C VAL A 166 0.80 -14.02 9.63
N TYR A 167 0.51 -14.06 8.31
CA TYR A 167 -0.13 -15.22 7.67
C TYR A 167 0.64 -16.52 7.89
N LEU A 168 1.96 -16.48 7.75
CA LEU A 168 2.82 -17.65 7.91
C LEU A 168 2.99 -18.09 9.39
N GLY A 169 2.41 -17.33 10.35
CA GLY A 169 2.53 -17.63 11.77
C GLY A 169 3.95 -17.51 12.32
N GLN A 170 4.81 -16.69 11.66
CA GLN A 170 6.22 -16.53 12.03
C GLN A 170 6.45 -15.42 13.05
N LEU A 171 5.38 -14.79 13.55
CA LEU A 171 5.44 -13.73 14.56
C LEU A 171 4.71 -14.18 15.84
N GLN A 172 5.28 -13.80 16.98
CA GLN A 172 4.61 -13.96 18.26
C GLN A 172 3.41 -12.99 18.36
N MET A 173 2.40 -13.34 19.14
CA MET A 173 1.19 -12.54 19.31
C MET A 173 1.50 -11.10 19.77
N SER A 174 2.44 -10.94 20.71
CA SER A 174 2.89 -9.62 21.16
C SER A 174 3.46 -8.77 20.02
N SER A 175 4.24 -9.37 19.13
CA SER A 175 4.80 -8.68 17.94
C SER A 175 3.72 -8.31 16.93
N ILE A 176 2.69 -9.14 16.75
CA ILE A 176 1.55 -8.85 15.88
C ILE A 176 0.79 -7.65 16.42
N LEU A 177 0.45 -7.64 17.71
CA LEU A 177 -0.29 -6.55 18.34
C LEU A 177 0.50 -5.24 18.31
N THR A 178 1.79 -5.27 18.63
CA THR A 178 2.68 -4.11 18.54
C THR A 178 2.77 -3.62 17.10
N GLY A 179 2.92 -4.53 16.12
CA GLY A 179 2.95 -4.17 14.70
C GLY A 179 1.65 -3.48 14.25
N ILE A 180 0.49 -4.02 14.63
CA ILE A 180 -0.81 -3.41 14.35
C ILE A 180 -0.91 -2.00 14.96
N PHE A 181 -0.51 -1.84 16.22
CA PHE A 181 -0.51 -0.52 16.87
C PHE A 181 0.36 0.49 16.14
N VAL A 182 1.61 0.12 15.80
CA VAL A 182 2.52 0.97 15.01
C VAL A 182 1.96 1.23 13.62
N GLY A 183 1.29 0.27 13.00
CA GLY A 183 0.60 0.43 11.72
C GLY A 183 -0.48 1.52 11.77
N PHE A 184 -1.28 1.57 12.84
CA PHE A 184 -2.25 2.64 13.04
C PHE A 184 -1.59 4.01 13.24
N LEU A 185 -0.45 4.07 13.93
CA LEU A 185 0.33 5.32 14.04
C LEU A 185 0.80 5.79 12.65
N TRP A 186 1.27 4.87 11.79
CA TRP A 186 1.65 5.18 10.41
C TRP A 186 0.46 5.68 9.58
N ILE A 187 -0.73 5.08 9.69
CA ILE A 187 -1.94 5.58 9.02
C ILE A 187 -2.23 7.01 9.46
N GLY A 188 -2.19 7.28 10.77
CA GLY A 188 -2.40 8.62 11.33
C GLY A 188 -1.38 9.63 10.81
N GLY A 189 -0.10 9.29 10.83
CA GLY A 189 1.00 10.12 10.35
C GLY A 189 0.89 10.42 8.85
N MET A 190 0.66 9.40 8.02
CA MET A 190 0.50 9.57 6.57
C MET A 190 -0.74 10.40 6.22
N LYS A 191 -1.87 10.16 6.90
CA LYS A 191 -3.08 10.96 6.73
C LYS A 191 -2.85 12.42 7.12
N PHE A 192 -2.15 12.67 8.22
CA PHE A 192 -1.79 14.02 8.66
C PHE A 192 -0.93 14.74 7.61
N LEU A 193 0.14 14.09 7.14
CA LEU A 193 1.01 14.63 6.10
C LEU A 193 0.24 14.90 4.80
N ALA A 194 -0.57 13.95 4.32
CA ALA A 194 -1.38 14.13 3.14
C ALA A 194 -2.35 15.31 3.29
N SER A 195 -2.99 15.47 4.45
CA SER A 195 -3.87 16.61 4.74
C SER A 195 -3.12 17.94 4.76
N LEU A 196 -1.89 17.95 5.28
CA LEU A 196 -1.04 19.13 5.31
C LEU A 196 -0.62 19.56 3.89
N PHE A 197 -0.15 18.60 3.08
CA PHE A 197 0.24 18.83 1.69
C PHE A 197 -0.97 19.29 0.86
N TRP A 198 -2.12 18.67 1.04
CA TRP A 198 -3.37 19.10 0.40
C TRP A 198 -3.72 20.55 0.71
N LYS A 199 -3.75 20.93 2.00
CA LYS A 199 -4.07 22.31 2.42
C LYS A 199 -3.06 23.33 1.89
N LYS A 200 -1.77 23.00 1.89
CA LYS A 200 -0.72 23.87 1.34
C LYS A 200 -0.80 23.94 -0.19
N GLY A 201 -1.02 22.81 -0.83
CA GLY A 201 -1.11 22.70 -2.28
C GLY A 201 -2.28 23.51 -2.87
N LEU A 202 -3.46 23.45 -2.22
CA LEU A 202 -4.61 24.26 -2.67
C LEU A 202 -4.38 25.76 -2.64
N ARG A 203 -3.45 26.25 -1.83
CA ARG A 203 -3.13 27.71 -1.78
C ARG A 203 -2.34 28.18 -3.01
N VAL A 204 -1.63 27.26 -3.67
CA VAL A 204 -0.80 27.56 -4.86
C VAL A 204 -1.43 27.00 -6.14
N TYR A 205 -2.56 26.31 -6.02
CA TYR A 205 -3.25 25.72 -7.16
C TYR A 205 -3.94 26.79 -7.99
N ALA A 206 -3.56 26.89 -9.28
CA ALA A 206 -4.26 27.64 -10.29
C ALA A 206 -4.99 26.68 -11.23
N ALA A 207 -6.27 26.94 -11.50
CA ALA A 207 -7.12 26.05 -12.33
C ALA A 207 -6.79 26.10 -13.84
N GLU A 208 -5.78 26.87 -14.23
CA GLU A 208 -5.42 27.12 -15.64
C GLU A 208 -4.59 25.98 -16.27
N GLY A 209 -4.18 24.96 -15.48
CA GLY A 209 -3.21 23.96 -15.92
C GLY A 209 -1.78 24.53 -16.03
N ARG A 210 -0.78 23.66 -15.99
CA ARG A 210 0.65 24.01 -16.16
C ARG A 210 1.27 23.21 -17.28
#